data_041142270272d98ff8590e435234696c
#
_entry.id   041142270272d98ff8590e435234696c
#
_cell.length_a   1.000
_cell.length_b   1.000
_cell.length_c   1.000
_cell.angle_alpha   90.00
_cell.angle_beta   90.00
_cell.angle_gamma   90.00
#
_symmetry.space_group_name_H-M   'P 1'
#
loop_
_entity.id
_entity.type
_entity.pdbx_description
1 polymer ?
#
loop_
_entity_poly.entity_id
_entity_poly.type
_entity_poly.pdbx_seq_one_letter_code
_entity_poly.pdbx_strand_id
1 'polypeptide(L)'
;MRKEGQDRRVRKTRKQLKDCLIQLLKEKKVQDITVRELTEMADLNRGTFYLHYKDVFDLLEKTEAELFEEFNSLVLSHDAQDLRQRPSLIFHEIFSLVYENADLVEILMGENGDLN
;
A
#
# COMPACT_ATOMS: atom_id res chain seq x y z
N MET A 1 23.14 11.24 -8.59
CA MET A 1 23.42 9.81 -8.61
C MET A 1 23.22 9.11 -7.29
N ARG A 2 23.80 9.63 -6.21
CA ARG A 2 23.59 9.06 -4.87
C ARG A 2 22.11 9.08 -4.47
N LYS A 3 21.45 10.17 -4.80
CA LYS A 3 20.04 10.37 -4.46
C LYS A 3 19.14 9.33 -5.14
N GLU A 4 19.40 9.03 -6.39
CA GLU A 4 18.65 8.02 -7.13
C GLU A 4 18.82 6.63 -6.53
N GLY A 5 20.06 6.27 -6.14
CA GLY A 5 20.35 5.00 -5.52
C GLY A 5 19.67 4.87 -4.16
N GLN A 6 19.68 5.96 -3.37
CA GLN A 6 19.00 5.98 -2.07
C GLN A 6 17.50 5.88 -2.24
N ASP A 7 16.92 6.62 -3.20
CA ASP A 7 15.49 6.59 -3.47
C ASP A 7 15.04 5.20 -3.89
N ARG A 8 15.85 4.52 -4.68
CA ARG A 8 15.56 3.15 -5.13
C ARG A 8 15.58 2.18 -3.96
N ARG A 9 16.57 2.29 -3.08
CA ARG A 9 16.65 1.45 -1.87
C ARG A 9 15.47 1.68 -0.95
N VAL A 10 15.11 2.95 -0.74
CA VAL A 10 13.99 3.34 0.09
C VAL A 10 12.70 2.74 -0.44
N ARG A 11 12.46 2.89 -1.74
CA ARG A 11 11.25 2.34 -2.37
C ARG A 11 11.20 0.81 -2.26
N LYS A 12 12.32 0.17 -2.48
CA LYS A 12 12.41 -1.30 -2.39
C LYS A 12 12.12 -1.77 -0.98
N THR A 13 12.73 -1.11 0.02
CA THR A 13 12.51 -1.45 1.43
C THR A 13 11.05 -1.26 1.83
N ARG A 14 10.46 -0.13 1.45
CA ARG A 14 9.06 0.14 1.76
C ARG A 14 8.13 -0.87 1.07
N LYS A 15 8.43 -1.23 -0.16
CA LYS A 15 7.64 -2.22 -0.87
C LYS A 15 7.73 -3.59 -0.18
N GLN A 16 8.91 -4.00 0.24
CA GLN A 16 9.10 -5.26 0.96
C GLN A 16 8.29 -5.29 2.25
N LEU A 17 8.35 -4.20 3.04
CA LEU A 17 7.61 -4.12 4.29
C LEU A 17 6.12 -4.13 4.05
N LYS A 18 5.66 -3.41 3.04
CA LYS A 18 4.26 -3.34 2.66
C LYS A 18 3.73 -4.73 2.24
N ASP A 19 4.48 -5.41 1.38
CA ASP A 19 4.10 -6.74 0.90
C ASP A 19 4.02 -7.73 2.06
N CYS A 20 4.97 -7.66 2.99
CA CYS A 20 4.97 -8.53 4.17
C CYS A 20 3.79 -8.22 5.08
N LEU A 21 3.47 -6.94 5.27
CA LEU A 21 2.32 -6.55 6.07
C LEU A 21 1.02 -7.13 5.46
N ILE A 22 0.86 -7.01 4.16
CA ILE A 22 -0.33 -7.52 3.47
C ILE A 22 -0.45 -9.03 3.68
N GLN A 23 0.66 -9.77 3.56
CA GLN A 23 0.66 -11.22 3.79
C GLN A 23 0.24 -11.55 5.22
N LEU A 24 0.78 -10.84 6.20
CA LEU A 24 0.44 -11.10 7.60
C LEU A 24 -1.01 -10.73 7.91
N LEU A 25 -1.54 -9.68 7.29
CA LEU A 25 -2.93 -9.27 7.49
C LEU A 25 -3.94 -10.27 6.94
N LYS A 26 -3.52 -11.17 6.08
CA LYS A 26 -4.39 -12.26 5.62
C LYS A 26 -4.62 -13.29 6.72
N GLU A 27 -3.72 -13.37 7.68
CA GLU A 27 -3.75 -14.38 8.73
C GLU A 27 -4.14 -13.85 10.10
N LYS A 28 -3.86 -12.59 10.37
CA LYS A 28 -4.11 -12.02 11.70
C LYS A 28 -4.40 -10.52 11.62
N LYS A 29 -4.89 -10.00 12.74
CA LYS A 29 -5.24 -8.58 12.85
C LYS A 29 -3.98 -7.74 13.03
N VAL A 30 -4.08 -6.46 12.63
CA VAL A 30 -2.94 -5.54 12.70
C VAL A 30 -2.36 -5.42 14.10
N GLN A 31 -3.21 -5.45 15.14
CA GLN A 31 -2.74 -5.34 16.52
C GLN A 31 -1.94 -6.56 16.99
N ASP A 32 -2.05 -7.67 16.26
CA ASP A 32 -1.30 -8.89 16.58
C ASP A 32 -0.03 -9.05 15.75
N ILE A 33 0.26 -8.10 14.85
CA ILE A 33 1.46 -8.11 14.03
C ILE A 33 2.55 -7.29 14.72
N THR A 34 3.75 -7.84 14.77
CA THR A 34 4.88 -7.17 15.39
C THR A 34 5.89 -6.70 14.35
N VAL A 35 6.67 -5.69 14.70
CA VAL A 35 7.79 -5.22 13.87
C VAL A 35 8.78 -6.38 13.65
N ARG A 36 8.98 -7.20 14.67
CA ARG A 36 9.87 -8.36 14.58
C ARG A 36 9.44 -9.32 13.47
N GLU A 37 8.15 -9.67 13.43
CA GLU A 37 7.63 -10.55 12.40
C GLU A 37 7.83 -9.97 11.00
N LEU A 38 7.51 -8.69 10.86
CA LEU A 38 7.65 -8.00 9.58
C LEU A 38 9.09 -8.00 9.09
N THR A 39 10.02 -7.64 9.98
CA THR A 39 11.42 -7.52 9.60
C THR A 39 12.06 -8.88 9.36
N GLU A 40 11.67 -9.90 10.10
CA GLU A 40 12.14 -11.26 9.84
C GLU A 40 11.65 -11.73 8.47
N MET A 41 10.39 -11.52 8.15
CA MET A 41 9.81 -11.90 6.85
C MET A 41 10.46 -11.14 5.71
N ALA A 42 10.74 -9.86 5.90
CA ALA A 42 11.34 -9.00 4.87
C ALA A 42 12.86 -9.13 4.79
N ASP A 43 13.46 -9.88 5.70
CA ASP A 43 14.92 -10.03 5.81
C ASP A 43 15.60 -8.68 6.03
N LEU A 44 15.05 -7.92 6.97
CA LEU A 44 15.56 -6.60 7.35
C LEU A 44 15.78 -6.55 8.85
N ASN A 45 16.62 -5.62 9.32
CA ASN A 45 16.74 -5.41 10.75
C ASN A 45 15.72 -4.39 11.24
N ARG A 46 15.47 -4.35 12.55
CA ARG A 46 14.48 -3.45 13.14
C ARG A 46 14.82 -1.98 12.93
N GLY A 47 16.10 -1.66 12.97
CA GLY A 47 16.54 -0.28 12.73
C GLY A 47 16.09 0.24 11.37
N THR A 48 16.16 -0.62 10.37
CA THR A 48 15.69 -0.27 9.02
C THR A 48 14.20 0.05 9.03
N PHE A 49 13.40 -0.75 9.74
CA PHE A 49 11.96 -0.47 9.87
C PHE A 49 11.74 0.92 10.47
N TYR A 50 12.40 1.21 11.58
CA TYR A 50 12.17 2.47 12.31
C TYR A 50 12.70 3.70 11.59
N LEU A 51 13.51 3.53 10.55
CA LEU A 51 13.87 4.64 9.66
C LEU A 51 12.67 5.13 8.84
N HIS A 52 11.69 4.27 8.61
CA HIS A 52 10.56 4.56 7.73
C HIS A 52 9.23 4.71 8.45
N TYR A 53 9.03 3.96 9.53
CA TYR A 53 7.74 3.88 10.21
C TYR A 53 7.92 3.87 11.72
N LYS A 54 6.93 4.38 12.43
CA LYS A 54 6.94 4.41 13.89
C LYS A 54 6.59 3.05 14.48
N ASP A 55 5.61 2.38 13.88
CA ASP A 55 5.10 1.08 14.30
C ASP A 55 4.33 0.45 13.17
N VAL A 56 3.72 -0.70 13.44
CA VAL A 56 2.96 -1.44 12.42
C VAL A 56 1.71 -0.65 11.97
N PHE A 57 1.06 0.04 12.90
CA PHE A 57 -0.11 0.86 12.56
C PHE A 57 0.27 1.99 11.61
N ASP A 58 1.41 2.62 11.84
CA ASP A 58 1.92 3.67 10.97
C ASP A 58 2.18 3.13 9.56
N LEU A 59 2.75 1.94 9.45
CA LEU A 59 2.98 1.29 8.16
C LEU A 59 1.64 1.04 7.44
N LEU A 60 0.65 0.51 8.15
CA LEU A 60 -0.66 0.25 7.55
C LEU A 60 -1.31 1.55 7.10
N GLU A 61 -1.31 2.57 7.94
CA GLU A 61 -1.90 3.87 7.64
C GLU A 61 -1.28 4.49 6.38
N LYS A 62 0.03 4.45 6.28
CA LYS A 62 0.73 4.98 5.10
C LYS A 62 0.47 4.15 3.85
N THR A 63 0.33 2.84 4.01
CA THR A 63 -0.01 1.95 2.90
C THR A 63 -1.40 2.26 2.35
N GLU A 64 -2.36 2.47 3.25
CA GLU A 64 -3.73 2.85 2.86
C GLU A 64 -3.75 4.22 2.19
N ALA A 65 -3.02 5.17 2.76
CA ALA A 65 -2.95 6.53 2.21
C ALA A 65 -2.37 6.55 0.80
N GLU A 66 -1.36 5.74 0.53
CA GLU A 66 -0.78 5.62 -0.80
C GLU A 66 -1.79 5.12 -1.82
N LEU A 67 -2.59 4.13 -1.43
CA LEU A 67 -3.62 3.59 -2.32
C LEU A 67 -4.69 4.64 -2.63
N PHE A 68 -5.16 5.35 -1.59
CA PHE A 68 -6.15 6.42 -1.78
C PHE A 68 -5.60 7.54 -2.64
N GLU A 69 -4.33 7.88 -2.46
CA GLU A 69 -3.69 8.91 -3.25
C GLU A 69 -3.61 8.52 -4.72
N GLU A 70 -3.27 7.27 -5.00
CA GLU A 70 -3.25 6.76 -6.38
C GLU A 70 -4.64 6.82 -7.00
N PHE A 71 -5.65 6.43 -6.25
CA PHE A 71 -7.05 6.48 -6.70
C PHE A 71 -7.47 7.91 -7.00
N ASN A 72 -7.19 8.83 -6.09
CA ASN A 72 -7.54 10.24 -6.28
C ASN A 72 -6.82 10.84 -7.49
N SER A 73 -5.55 10.53 -7.66
CA SER A 73 -4.78 11.01 -8.81
C SER A 73 -5.37 10.52 -10.12
N LEU A 74 -5.79 9.25 -10.13
CA LEU A 74 -6.39 8.66 -11.31
C LEU A 74 -7.71 9.35 -11.66
N VAL A 75 -8.58 9.55 -10.67
CA VAL A 75 -9.87 10.22 -10.86
C VAL A 75 -9.68 11.66 -11.33
N LEU A 76 -8.76 12.38 -10.68
CA LEU A 76 -8.50 13.79 -10.99
C LEU A 76 -7.77 14.01 -12.32
N SER A 77 -7.18 12.96 -12.89
CA SER A 77 -6.53 13.05 -14.19
C SER A 77 -7.53 13.12 -15.36
N HIS A 78 -8.80 12.87 -15.06
CA HIS A 78 -9.87 12.90 -16.04
C HIS A 78 -10.86 14.02 -15.73
N ASP A 79 -11.42 14.63 -16.77
CA ASP A 79 -12.45 15.66 -16.61
C ASP A 79 -13.83 15.09 -16.95
N ALA A 80 -14.86 15.94 -16.85
CA ALA A 80 -16.24 15.53 -17.13
C ALA A 80 -16.41 15.08 -18.57
N GLN A 81 -15.63 15.67 -19.48
CA GLN A 81 -15.69 15.31 -20.89
C GLN A 81 -15.15 13.90 -21.11
N ASP A 82 -14.05 13.54 -20.46
CA ASP A 82 -13.50 12.18 -20.52
C ASP A 82 -14.51 11.18 -20.01
N LEU A 83 -15.17 11.50 -18.89
CA LEU A 83 -16.17 10.61 -18.32
C LEU A 83 -17.34 10.37 -19.28
N ARG A 84 -17.77 11.40 -20.02
CA ARG A 84 -18.86 11.27 -20.98
C ARG A 84 -18.44 10.58 -22.27
N GLN A 85 -17.23 10.86 -22.76
CA GLN A 85 -16.77 10.36 -24.06
C GLN A 85 -16.02 9.06 -23.99
N ARG A 86 -15.33 8.81 -22.87
CA ARG A 86 -14.48 7.62 -22.70
C ARG A 86 -14.68 6.95 -21.34
N PRO A 87 -15.93 6.60 -20.99
CA PRO A 87 -16.18 5.98 -19.69
C PRO A 87 -15.48 4.64 -19.52
N SER A 88 -15.35 3.85 -20.59
CA SER A 88 -14.69 2.55 -20.51
C SER A 88 -13.21 2.66 -20.20
N LEU A 89 -12.55 3.72 -20.66
CA LEU A 89 -11.14 3.95 -20.33
C LEU A 89 -10.97 4.20 -18.84
N ILE A 90 -11.83 5.05 -18.28
CA ILE A 90 -11.78 5.38 -16.85
C ILE A 90 -12.06 4.15 -16.00
N PHE A 91 -13.09 3.39 -16.35
CA PHE A 91 -13.42 2.15 -15.65
C PHE A 91 -12.28 1.14 -15.73
N HIS A 92 -11.67 1.03 -16.91
CA HIS A 92 -10.54 0.12 -17.09
C HIS A 92 -9.37 0.50 -16.15
N GLU A 93 -9.06 1.80 -16.07
CA GLU A 93 -7.99 2.26 -15.19
C GLU A 93 -8.30 2.00 -13.72
N ILE A 94 -9.56 2.24 -13.30
CA ILE A 94 -9.99 1.98 -11.93
C ILE A 94 -9.90 0.48 -11.61
N PHE A 95 -10.41 -0.36 -12.51
CA PHE A 95 -10.35 -1.80 -12.30
C PHE A 95 -8.91 -2.31 -12.27
N SER A 96 -8.03 -1.74 -13.10
CA SER A 96 -6.63 -2.10 -13.09
C SER A 96 -5.98 -1.78 -11.75
N LEU A 97 -6.27 -0.59 -11.20
CA LEU A 97 -5.75 -0.19 -9.90
C LEU A 97 -6.25 -1.13 -8.80
N VAL A 98 -7.55 -1.41 -8.79
CA VAL A 98 -8.14 -2.32 -7.79
C VAL A 98 -7.55 -3.73 -7.94
N TYR A 99 -7.43 -4.21 -9.17
CA TYR A 99 -6.89 -5.54 -9.43
C TYR A 99 -5.43 -5.66 -8.97
N GLU A 100 -4.60 -4.67 -9.28
CA GLU A 100 -3.21 -4.65 -8.87
C GLU A 100 -3.04 -4.62 -7.35
N ASN A 101 -4.03 -4.07 -6.63
CA ASN A 101 -4.01 -3.94 -5.18
C ASN A 101 -5.10 -4.81 -4.53
N ALA A 102 -5.49 -5.89 -5.19
CA ALA A 102 -6.63 -6.71 -4.76
C ALA A 102 -6.51 -7.20 -3.33
N ASP A 103 -5.32 -7.65 -2.93
CA ASP A 103 -5.10 -8.16 -1.57
C ASP A 103 -5.32 -7.07 -0.53
N LEU A 104 -4.78 -5.89 -0.78
CA LEU A 104 -4.95 -4.76 0.15
C LEU A 104 -6.40 -4.29 0.19
N VAL A 105 -7.05 -4.19 -0.97
CA VAL A 105 -8.47 -3.79 -1.04
C VAL A 105 -9.33 -4.78 -0.26
N GLU A 106 -9.08 -6.07 -0.43
CA GLU A 106 -9.82 -7.10 0.29
C GLU A 106 -9.64 -6.97 1.80
N ILE A 107 -8.42 -6.72 2.24
CA ILE A 107 -8.11 -6.51 3.66
C ILE A 107 -8.85 -5.28 4.20
N LEU A 108 -8.82 -4.17 3.46
CA LEU A 108 -9.47 -2.93 3.88
C LEU A 108 -10.99 -3.08 4.00
N MET A 109 -11.58 -3.92 3.18
CA MET A 109 -13.03 -4.16 3.20
C MET A 109 -13.44 -5.33 4.10
N GLY A 110 -12.48 -6.04 4.66
CA GLY A 110 -12.72 -7.20 5.51
C GLY A 110 -12.70 -6.87 6.99
N GLU A 111 -12.79 -7.91 7.82
CA GLU A 111 -12.83 -7.79 9.28
C GLU A 111 -11.55 -7.24 9.89
N ASN A 112 -10.43 -7.40 9.19
CA ASN A 112 -9.13 -6.96 9.68
C ASN A 112 -8.74 -5.57 9.19
N GLY A 113 -9.64 -4.92 8.46
CA GLY A 113 -9.39 -3.59 7.92
C GLY A 113 -9.96 -2.49 8.81
N ASP A 114 -9.60 -1.25 8.49
CA ASP A 114 -10.03 -0.08 9.25
C ASP A 114 -11.51 0.27 9.06
N LEU A 115 -12.17 -0.32 8.08
CA LEU A 115 -13.57 -0.05 7.79
C LEU A 115 -14.51 -0.71 8.78
N ASN A 116 -13.97 -1.53 9.63
CA ASN A 116 -14.72 -2.14 10.72
C ASN A 116 -14.42 -1.42 12.02
#